data_d7ef154fe7c37abeb8dd181872e42017
#
_entry.id   d7ef154fe7c37abeb8dd181872e42017
#
_cell.length_a   1.000
_cell.length_b   1.000
_cell.length_c   1.000
_cell.angle_alpha   90.00
_cell.angle_beta   90.00
_cell.angle_gamma   90.00
#
_symmetry.space_group_name_H-M   'P 1'
#
loop_
_entity.id
_entity.type
_entity.pdbx_description
1 polymer ?
#
loop_
_entity_poly.entity_id
_entity_poly.type
_entity_poly.pdbx_seq_one_letter_code
_entity_poly.pdbx_strand_id
1 'polypeptide(L)'
;MELGLIILLSYLMGSIPFGFILTKILLKKDIREIGSGNIGATNVLRTGNKMIGYITLSLDILKAIIPLLIIKFYHPEFLFISALSIFLGHVFPLWLKFKGGKGVATYVGMLFCINYILGFVFIICWLIIFIIFRYSSLSSLIASLTIPFYHFFIIDNNNYYFFIILFILIFFTHRENVKRLINNTESKTKIY
;
A
#
# COMPACT_ATOMS: atom_id res chain seq x y z
N MET A 1 -15.02 -16.84 17.68
CA MET A 1 -14.48 -15.73 18.48
C MET A 1 -13.08 -15.33 17.99
N GLU A 2 -12.21 -16.27 17.73
CA GLU A 2 -10.83 -16.06 17.27
C GLU A 2 -10.72 -15.31 15.94
N LEU A 3 -11.42 -15.74 14.90
CA LEU A 3 -11.42 -15.06 13.58
C LEU A 3 -11.84 -13.58 13.69
N GLY A 4 -12.86 -13.27 14.47
CA GLY A 4 -13.31 -11.89 14.65
C GLY A 4 -12.26 -11.01 15.32
N LEU A 5 -11.53 -11.54 16.30
CA LEU A 5 -10.43 -10.86 16.97
C LEU A 5 -9.25 -10.63 16.01
N ILE A 6 -8.88 -11.63 15.23
CA ILE A 6 -7.82 -11.52 14.22
C ILE A 6 -8.14 -10.45 13.19
N ILE A 7 -9.36 -10.44 12.65
CA ILE A 7 -9.82 -9.40 11.70
C ILE A 7 -9.71 -8.01 12.33
N LEU A 8 -10.21 -7.85 13.55
CA LEU A 8 -10.20 -6.56 14.25
C LEU A 8 -8.78 -6.07 14.51
N LEU A 9 -7.92 -6.91 15.08
CA LEU A 9 -6.53 -6.54 15.38
C LEU A 9 -5.74 -6.23 14.09
N SER A 10 -5.92 -7.04 13.05
CA SER A 10 -5.31 -6.80 11.74
C SER A 10 -5.75 -5.46 11.14
N TYR A 11 -7.03 -5.15 11.19
CA TYR A 11 -7.56 -3.86 10.74
C TYR A 11 -6.99 -2.69 11.57
N LEU A 12 -6.95 -2.79 12.89
CA LEU A 12 -6.43 -1.74 13.76
C LEU A 12 -4.94 -1.49 13.49
N MET A 13 -4.13 -2.54 13.34
CA MET A 13 -2.71 -2.41 12.96
C MET A 13 -2.56 -1.72 11.60
N GLY A 14 -3.33 -2.15 10.59
CA GLY A 14 -3.35 -1.54 9.27
C GLY A 14 -3.75 -0.06 9.31
N SER A 15 -4.66 0.31 10.21
CA SER A 15 -5.25 1.65 10.31
C SER A 15 -4.34 2.71 10.93
N ILE A 16 -3.16 2.34 11.46
CA ILE A 16 -2.18 3.31 11.98
C ILE A 16 -1.69 4.20 10.83
N PRO A 17 -1.96 5.52 10.84
CA PRO A 17 -1.65 6.40 9.71
C PRO A 17 -0.27 7.05 9.89
N PHE A 18 0.82 6.29 9.71
CA PHE A 18 2.17 6.74 10.01
C PHE A 18 2.56 8.05 9.32
N GLY A 19 2.23 8.22 8.04
CA GLY A 19 2.56 9.45 7.33
C GLY A 19 1.88 10.69 7.93
N PHE A 20 0.63 10.57 8.37
CA PHE A 20 -0.07 11.64 9.09
C PHE A 20 0.58 11.91 10.46
N ILE A 21 0.83 10.87 11.24
CA ILE A 21 1.42 10.98 12.59
C ILE A 21 2.80 11.64 12.52
N LEU A 22 3.68 11.12 11.66
CA LEU A 22 5.05 11.63 11.54
C LEU A 22 5.10 13.08 11.07
N THR A 23 4.29 13.46 10.07
CA THR A 23 4.28 14.84 9.58
C THR A 23 3.68 15.79 10.61
N LYS A 24 2.64 15.35 11.34
CA LYS A 24 2.02 16.17 12.39
C LYS A 24 2.96 16.41 13.57
N ILE A 25 3.67 15.38 14.02
CA ILE A 25 4.57 15.46 15.19
C ILE A 25 5.89 16.14 14.84
N LEU A 26 6.57 15.68 13.76
CA LEU A 26 7.94 16.10 13.47
C LEU A 26 8.01 17.37 12.62
N LEU A 27 7.04 17.60 11.72
CA LEU A 27 7.05 18.76 10.84
C LEU A 27 6.03 19.82 11.26
N LYS A 28 5.16 19.53 12.22
CA LYS A 28 4.04 20.41 12.62
C LYS A 28 3.11 20.78 11.45
N LYS A 29 3.01 19.89 10.45
CA LYS A 29 2.22 20.09 9.24
C LYS A 29 1.15 19.00 9.09
N ASP A 30 -0.01 19.36 8.55
CA ASP A 30 -1.02 18.39 8.14
C ASP A 30 -0.77 17.95 6.70
N ILE A 31 -0.38 16.70 6.51
CA ILE A 31 -0.05 16.16 5.18
C ILE A 31 -1.25 16.16 4.22
N ARG A 32 -2.46 16.21 4.73
CA ARG A 32 -3.69 16.24 3.94
C ARG A 32 -3.91 17.57 3.23
N GLU A 33 -3.22 18.63 3.69
CA GLU A 33 -3.23 19.97 3.10
C GLU A 33 -2.06 20.18 2.12
N ILE A 34 -1.19 19.17 1.94
CA ILE A 34 0.02 19.26 1.13
C ILE A 34 -0.11 18.36 -0.11
N GLY A 35 0.31 18.87 -1.26
CA GLY A 35 0.46 18.12 -2.51
C GLY A 35 -0.83 17.42 -2.95
N SER A 36 -0.87 16.09 -2.91
CA SER A 36 -2.04 15.30 -3.31
C SER A 36 -3.06 15.09 -2.19
N GLY A 37 -2.81 15.59 -0.98
CA GLY A 37 -3.65 15.33 0.20
C GLY A 37 -3.59 13.91 0.73
N ASN A 38 -2.81 13.01 0.11
CA ASN A 38 -2.68 11.62 0.53
C ASN A 38 -1.70 11.48 1.70
N ILE A 39 -1.96 10.55 2.64
CA ILE A 39 -1.11 10.30 3.81
C ILE A 39 0.12 9.42 3.52
N GLY A 40 0.27 8.87 2.31
CA GLY A 40 1.35 7.94 1.97
C GLY A 40 2.70 8.63 1.72
N ALA A 41 3.77 7.83 1.75
CA ALA A 41 5.17 8.25 1.66
C ALA A 41 5.47 9.18 0.47
N THR A 42 4.94 8.90 -0.73
CA THR A 42 5.15 9.75 -1.92
C THR A 42 4.67 11.19 -1.72
N ASN A 43 3.58 11.39 -0.95
CA ASN A 43 3.13 12.73 -0.63
C ASN A 43 3.97 13.35 0.50
N VAL A 44 4.41 12.55 1.47
CA VAL A 44 5.32 13.01 2.53
C VAL A 44 6.64 13.51 1.94
N LEU A 45 7.18 12.86 0.91
CA LEU A 45 8.38 13.34 0.20
C LEU A 45 8.21 14.74 -0.39
N ARG A 46 6.99 15.14 -0.76
CA ARG A 46 6.70 16.50 -1.26
C ARG A 46 6.82 17.60 -0.21
N THR A 47 6.89 17.25 1.08
CA THR A 47 7.20 18.22 2.16
C THR A 47 8.65 18.70 2.11
N GLY A 48 9.52 18.06 1.30
CA GLY A 48 10.96 18.30 1.22
C GLY A 48 11.77 17.46 2.20
N ASN A 49 11.15 16.78 3.16
CA ASN A 49 11.85 15.94 4.13
C ASN A 49 11.88 14.48 3.67
N LYS A 50 13.01 14.10 3.04
CA LYS A 50 13.21 12.75 2.50
C LYS A 50 13.21 11.68 3.61
N MET A 51 13.82 11.98 4.75
CA MET A 51 13.94 11.03 5.86
C MET A 51 12.55 10.61 6.37
N ILE A 52 11.65 11.57 6.61
CA ILE A 52 10.30 11.27 7.06
C ILE A 52 9.51 10.50 6.00
N GLY A 53 9.73 10.80 4.71
CA GLY A 53 9.14 10.04 3.61
C GLY A 53 9.57 8.58 3.62
N TYR A 54 10.86 8.30 3.78
CA TYR A 54 11.37 6.92 3.86
C TYR A 54 10.91 6.20 5.13
N ILE A 55 10.93 6.87 6.29
CA ILE A 55 10.40 6.28 7.54
C ILE A 55 8.91 5.94 7.37
N THR A 56 8.12 6.83 6.75
CA THR A 56 6.71 6.56 6.46
C THR A 56 6.55 5.31 5.59
N LEU A 57 7.35 5.19 4.51
CA LEU A 57 7.31 4.02 3.64
C LEU A 57 7.63 2.74 4.42
N SER A 58 8.72 2.75 5.19
CA SER A 58 9.13 1.58 5.97
C SER A 58 8.10 1.17 7.01
N LEU A 59 7.53 2.11 7.74
CA LEU A 59 6.51 1.82 8.75
C LEU A 59 5.19 1.34 8.13
N ASP A 60 4.78 1.87 6.97
CA ASP A 60 3.58 1.40 6.26
C ASP A 60 3.78 -0.02 5.67
N ILE A 61 5.01 -0.42 5.34
CA ILE A 61 5.37 -1.79 4.98
C ILE A 61 5.38 -2.68 6.23
N LEU A 62 6.06 -2.26 7.30
CA LEU A 62 6.24 -3.04 8.52
C LEU A 62 4.93 -3.30 9.26
N LYS A 63 3.98 -2.35 9.24
CA LYS A 63 2.66 -2.56 9.86
C LYS A 63 1.83 -3.67 9.20
N ALA A 64 2.18 -4.07 7.96
CA ALA A 64 1.63 -5.25 7.31
C ALA A 64 2.48 -6.49 7.60
N ILE A 65 3.81 -6.38 7.51
CA ILE A 65 4.71 -7.52 7.70
C ILE A 65 4.58 -8.10 9.10
N ILE A 66 4.66 -7.27 10.14
CA ILE A 66 4.72 -7.75 11.52
C ILE A 66 3.48 -8.60 11.90
N PRO A 67 2.23 -8.10 11.77
CA PRO A 67 1.07 -8.89 12.12
C PRO A 67 0.90 -10.10 11.19
N LEU A 68 1.20 -9.97 9.89
CA LEU A 68 1.06 -11.10 8.96
C LEU A 68 2.07 -12.22 9.20
N LEU A 69 3.29 -11.92 9.65
CA LEU A 69 4.24 -12.96 10.05
C LEU A 69 3.73 -13.72 11.27
N ILE A 70 3.15 -13.03 12.26
CA ILE A 70 2.55 -13.67 13.43
C ILE A 70 1.40 -14.59 12.99
N ILE A 71 0.49 -14.08 12.16
CA ILE A 71 -0.63 -14.88 11.65
C ILE A 71 -0.14 -16.05 10.80
N LYS A 72 0.84 -15.84 9.91
CA LYS A 72 1.40 -16.90 9.06
C LYS A 72 1.99 -18.05 9.89
N PHE A 73 2.55 -17.73 11.06
CA PHE A 73 3.20 -18.72 11.93
C PHE A 73 2.21 -19.46 12.82
N TYR A 74 1.23 -18.76 13.40
CA TYR A 74 0.33 -19.34 14.40
C TYR A 74 -1.06 -19.72 13.85
N HIS A 75 -1.54 -19.04 12.79
CA HIS A 75 -2.89 -19.17 12.22
C HIS A 75 -2.87 -19.03 10.69
N PRO A 76 -2.10 -19.85 9.97
CA PRO A 76 -1.88 -19.69 8.52
C PRO A 76 -3.18 -19.68 7.70
N GLU A 77 -4.24 -20.34 8.18
CA GLU A 77 -5.56 -20.36 7.54
C GLU A 77 -6.24 -18.98 7.49
N PHE A 78 -5.85 -18.06 8.38
CA PHE A 78 -6.39 -16.68 8.40
C PHE A 78 -5.49 -15.66 7.69
N LEU A 79 -4.42 -16.09 7.01
CA LEU A 79 -3.43 -15.18 6.40
C LEU A 79 -4.05 -14.20 5.40
N PHE A 80 -4.88 -14.68 4.48
CA PHE A 80 -5.48 -13.84 3.45
C PHE A 80 -6.53 -12.87 3.99
N ILE A 81 -7.35 -13.31 4.95
CA ILE A 81 -8.34 -12.43 5.57
C ILE A 81 -7.68 -11.34 6.43
N SER A 82 -6.60 -11.69 7.13
CA SER A 82 -5.79 -10.73 7.89
C SER A 82 -5.12 -9.71 6.96
N ALA A 83 -4.57 -10.17 5.84
CA ALA A 83 -3.97 -9.31 4.83
C ALA A 83 -4.99 -8.31 4.27
N LEU A 84 -6.20 -8.78 3.91
CA LEU A 84 -7.28 -7.90 3.46
C LEU A 84 -7.67 -6.89 4.55
N SER A 85 -7.77 -7.33 5.81
CA SER A 85 -8.15 -6.47 6.95
C SER A 85 -7.11 -5.37 7.19
N ILE A 86 -5.81 -5.70 7.12
CA ILE A 86 -4.71 -4.72 7.21
C ILE A 86 -4.79 -3.71 6.05
N PHE A 87 -5.02 -4.19 4.83
CA PHE A 87 -5.16 -3.33 3.66
C PHE A 87 -6.33 -2.34 3.81
N LEU A 88 -7.50 -2.85 4.20
CA LEU A 88 -8.68 -2.03 4.44
C LEU A 88 -8.46 -1.03 5.59
N GLY A 89 -7.74 -1.44 6.65
CA GLY A 89 -7.33 -0.53 7.71
C GLY A 89 -6.50 0.65 7.21
N HIS A 90 -5.54 0.40 6.31
CA HIS A 90 -4.72 1.48 5.74
C HIS A 90 -5.53 2.40 4.81
N VAL A 91 -6.42 1.84 4.00
CA VAL A 91 -7.24 2.61 3.05
C VAL A 91 -8.37 3.37 3.75
N PHE A 92 -8.98 2.75 4.74
CA PHE A 92 -10.12 3.27 5.48
C PHE A 92 -9.85 3.32 6.99
N PRO A 93 -8.84 4.09 7.46
CA PRO A 93 -8.48 4.15 8.88
C PRO A 93 -9.57 4.85 9.70
N LEU A 94 -9.95 4.21 10.81
CA LEU A 94 -10.94 4.76 11.75
C LEU A 94 -10.53 6.16 12.25
N TRP A 95 -9.25 6.33 12.59
CA TRP A 95 -8.69 7.56 13.17
C TRP A 95 -8.80 8.79 12.25
N LEU A 96 -8.90 8.59 10.94
CA LEU A 96 -8.99 9.63 9.92
C LEU A 96 -10.35 9.69 9.23
N LYS A 97 -11.41 9.26 9.92
CA LYS A 97 -12.79 9.23 9.38
C LYS A 97 -12.83 8.48 8.03
N PHE A 98 -12.15 7.34 7.98
CA PHE A 98 -12.06 6.45 6.82
C PHE A 98 -11.41 7.06 5.55
N LYS A 99 -10.65 8.14 5.70
CA LYS A 99 -9.89 8.79 4.61
C LYS A 99 -8.40 8.50 4.75
N GLY A 100 -7.97 7.34 4.27
CA GLY A 100 -6.61 6.84 4.42
C GLY A 100 -5.71 7.00 3.20
N GLY A 101 -4.74 6.08 3.10
CA GLY A 101 -3.80 6.00 2.01
C GLY A 101 -4.32 5.18 0.81
N LYS A 102 -3.43 4.87 -0.14
CA LYS A 102 -3.76 4.11 -1.34
C LYS A 102 -3.42 2.62 -1.25
N GLY A 103 -2.80 2.20 -0.17
CA GLY A 103 -2.51 0.80 0.11
C GLY A 103 -1.22 0.25 -0.50
N VAL A 104 -0.47 0.99 -1.31
CA VAL A 104 0.68 0.44 -2.07
C VAL A 104 1.79 -0.10 -1.17
N ALA A 105 2.27 0.67 -0.19
CA ALA A 105 3.32 0.23 0.74
C ALA A 105 2.87 -0.97 1.59
N THR A 106 1.64 -0.91 2.10
CA THR A 106 1.02 -2.00 2.84
C THR A 106 0.89 -3.27 1.97
N TYR A 107 0.49 -3.11 0.70
CA TYR A 107 0.41 -4.19 -0.28
C TYR A 107 1.77 -4.85 -0.52
N VAL A 108 2.84 -4.06 -0.67
CA VAL A 108 4.21 -4.60 -0.76
C VAL A 108 4.55 -5.47 0.46
N GLY A 109 4.27 -4.99 1.67
CA GLY A 109 4.49 -5.76 2.89
C GLY A 109 3.71 -7.08 2.91
N MET A 110 2.45 -7.05 2.47
CA MET A 110 1.61 -8.25 2.34
C MET A 110 2.18 -9.25 1.33
N LEU A 111 2.61 -8.78 0.15
CA LEU A 111 3.20 -9.64 -0.87
C LEU A 111 4.42 -10.39 -0.35
N PHE A 112 5.34 -9.71 0.35
CA PHE A 112 6.51 -10.37 0.95
C PHE A 112 6.14 -11.43 2.00
N CYS A 113 5.07 -11.21 2.77
CA CYS A 113 4.61 -12.19 3.76
C CYS A 113 3.91 -13.40 3.11
N ILE A 114 3.08 -13.18 2.09
CA ILE A 114 2.36 -14.25 1.40
C ILE A 114 3.36 -15.10 0.59
N ASN A 115 4.07 -14.45 -0.33
CA ASN A 115 5.12 -15.06 -1.12
C ASN A 115 6.14 -13.97 -1.51
N TYR A 116 7.38 -14.12 -1.05
CA TYR A 116 8.45 -13.12 -1.27
C TYR A 116 8.72 -12.86 -2.77
N ILE A 117 8.51 -13.86 -3.64
CA ILE A 117 8.68 -13.71 -5.09
C ILE A 117 7.71 -12.65 -5.63
N LEU A 118 6.44 -12.67 -5.18
CA LEU A 118 5.45 -11.65 -5.59
C LEU A 118 5.89 -10.23 -5.16
N GLY A 119 6.49 -10.11 -3.97
CA GLY A 119 7.07 -8.84 -3.51
C GLY A 119 8.17 -8.33 -4.46
N PHE A 120 9.09 -9.20 -4.88
CA PHE A 120 10.13 -8.84 -5.85
C PHE A 120 9.56 -8.53 -7.22
N VAL A 121 8.62 -9.32 -7.73
CA VAL A 121 7.94 -9.06 -9.02
C VAL A 121 7.29 -7.67 -9.00
N PHE A 122 6.59 -7.34 -7.92
CA PHE A 122 5.99 -6.02 -7.77
C PHE A 122 7.04 -4.90 -7.79
N ILE A 123 8.11 -5.01 -6.98
CA ILE A 123 9.15 -3.97 -6.89
C ILE A 123 9.85 -3.79 -8.23
N ILE A 124 10.24 -4.88 -8.88
CA ILE A 124 10.94 -4.82 -10.18
C ILE A 124 10.03 -4.15 -11.22
N CYS A 125 8.78 -4.59 -11.34
CA CYS A 125 7.83 -3.98 -12.26
C CYS A 125 7.61 -2.49 -11.93
N TRP A 126 7.42 -2.16 -10.66
CA TRP A 126 7.25 -0.77 -10.21
C TRP A 126 8.44 0.10 -10.60
N LEU A 127 9.67 -0.38 -10.37
CA LEU A 127 10.91 0.34 -10.69
C LEU A 127 11.05 0.56 -12.21
N ILE A 128 10.82 -0.47 -13.02
CA ILE A 128 10.90 -0.38 -14.49
C ILE A 128 9.96 0.72 -15.00
N ILE A 129 8.68 0.65 -14.62
CA ILE A 129 7.68 1.63 -15.04
C ILE A 129 8.00 3.03 -14.50
N PHE A 130 8.52 3.12 -13.27
CA PHE A 130 8.89 4.38 -12.67
C PHE A 130 10.08 5.06 -13.38
N ILE A 131 11.10 4.31 -13.75
CA ILE A 131 12.26 4.82 -14.48
C ILE A 131 11.83 5.37 -15.86
N ILE A 132 10.94 4.65 -16.54
CA ILE A 132 10.48 5.02 -17.90
C ILE A 132 9.57 6.25 -17.85
N PHE A 133 8.53 6.24 -17.00
CA PHE A 133 7.46 7.24 -17.05
C PHE A 133 7.52 8.29 -15.94
N ARG A 134 8.20 8.03 -14.84
CA ARG A 134 8.32 8.90 -13.65
C ARG A 134 7.00 9.24 -12.94
N TYR A 135 5.95 8.44 -13.16
CA TYR A 135 4.68 8.54 -12.44
C TYR A 135 4.56 7.40 -11.42
N SER A 136 4.72 7.71 -10.12
CA SER A 136 4.58 6.72 -9.04
C SER A 136 3.20 6.04 -9.03
N SER A 137 2.13 6.77 -9.39
CA SER A 137 0.77 6.23 -9.48
C SER A 137 0.62 5.21 -10.61
N LEU A 138 1.15 5.51 -11.81
CA LEU A 138 1.14 4.60 -12.95
C LEU A 138 1.93 3.32 -12.63
N SER A 139 3.12 3.49 -12.04
CA SER A 139 3.96 2.36 -11.61
C SER A 139 3.23 1.44 -10.64
N SER A 140 2.52 2.03 -9.67
CA SER A 140 1.75 1.26 -8.69
C SER A 140 0.58 0.50 -9.33
N LEU A 141 -0.12 1.12 -10.26
CA LEU A 141 -1.23 0.49 -10.98
C LEU A 141 -0.76 -0.69 -11.84
N ILE A 142 0.30 -0.50 -12.64
CA ILE A 142 0.83 -1.55 -13.51
C ILE A 142 1.42 -2.68 -12.67
N ALA A 143 2.24 -2.36 -11.65
CA ALA A 143 2.82 -3.36 -10.79
C ALA A 143 1.76 -4.17 -10.02
N SER A 144 0.70 -3.53 -9.54
CA SER A 144 -0.39 -4.26 -8.86
C SER A 144 -1.21 -5.13 -9.81
N LEU A 145 -1.38 -4.72 -11.07
CA LEU A 145 -2.02 -5.52 -12.11
C LEU A 145 -1.17 -6.75 -12.50
N THR A 146 0.15 -6.62 -12.52
CA THR A 146 1.05 -7.73 -12.86
C THR A 146 0.93 -8.91 -11.88
N ILE A 147 0.62 -8.66 -10.61
CA ILE A 147 0.61 -9.71 -9.58
C ILE A 147 -0.44 -10.79 -9.82
N PRO A 148 -1.75 -10.51 -10.05
CA PRO A 148 -2.73 -11.57 -10.32
C PRO A 148 -2.40 -12.34 -11.59
N PHE A 149 -1.86 -11.70 -12.65
CA PHE A 149 -1.42 -12.41 -13.87
C PHE A 149 -0.25 -13.33 -13.59
N TYR A 150 0.79 -12.83 -12.90
CA TYR A 150 1.94 -13.66 -12.52
C TYR A 150 1.50 -14.86 -11.68
N HIS A 151 0.60 -14.63 -10.73
CA HIS A 151 0.10 -15.69 -9.86
C HIS A 151 -0.70 -16.73 -10.64
N PHE A 152 -1.55 -16.30 -11.57
CA PHE A 152 -2.36 -17.19 -12.40
C PHE A 152 -1.50 -18.06 -13.35
N PHE A 153 -0.52 -17.46 -14.04
CA PHE A 153 0.25 -18.16 -15.06
C PHE A 153 1.46 -18.94 -14.54
N ILE A 154 2.00 -18.56 -13.38
CA ILE A 154 3.29 -19.10 -12.89
C ILE A 154 3.10 -19.92 -11.61
N ILE A 155 2.24 -19.50 -10.70
CA ILE A 155 2.05 -20.20 -9.41
C ILE A 155 0.95 -21.25 -9.48
N ASP A 156 -0.01 -21.06 -10.39
CA ASP A 156 -1.07 -22.03 -10.73
C ASP A 156 -1.85 -22.55 -9.51
N ASN A 157 -2.38 -21.63 -8.72
CA ASN A 157 -3.35 -21.95 -7.67
C ASN A 157 -4.48 -20.91 -7.62
N ASN A 158 -5.59 -21.24 -6.98
CA ASN A 158 -6.81 -20.42 -6.98
C ASN A 158 -6.70 -19.08 -6.20
N ASN A 159 -5.57 -18.79 -5.55
CA ASN A 159 -5.42 -17.57 -4.76
C ASN A 159 -5.27 -16.29 -5.60
N TYR A 160 -5.16 -16.38 -6.93
CA TYR A 160 -5.10 -15.21 -7.82
C TYR A 160 -6.34 -14.31 -7.69
N TYR A 161 -7.51 -14.86 -7.33
CA TYR A 161 -8.71 -14.07 -7.06
C TYR A 161 -8.52 -13.04 -5.95
N PHE A 162 -7.77 -13.40 -4.91
CA PHE A 162 -7.43 -12.47 -3.83
C PHE A 162 -6.66 -11.25 -4.36
N PHE A 163 -5.69 -11.47 -5.24
CA PHE A 163 -4.90 -10.38 -5.83
C PHE A 163 -5.70 -9.55 -6.84
N ILE A 164 -6.68 -10.13 -7.53
CA ILE A 164 -7.65 -9.38 -8.35
C ILE A 164 -8.46 -8.42 -7.47
N ILE A 165 -8.98 -8.87 -6.34
CA ILE A 165 -9.73 -8.02 -5.40
C ILE A 165 -8.86 -6.86 -4.93
N LEU A 166 -7.60 -7.13 -4.53
CA LEU A 166 -6.68 -6.09 -4.09
C LEU A 166 -6.32 -5.12 -5.22
N PHE A 167 -6.14 -5.61 -6.45
CA PHE A 167 -5.93 -4.74 -7.60
C PHE A 167 -7.13 -3.78 -7.82
N ILE A 168 -8.35 -4.29 -7.78
CA ILE A 168 -9.57 -3.47 -7.91
C ILE A 168 -9.60 -2.39 -6.82
N LEU A 169 -9.28 -2.74 -5.58
CA LEU A 169 -9.23 -1.78 -4.48
C LEU A 169 -8.13 -0.72 -4.69
N ILE A 170 -6.93 -1.14 -5.13
CA ILE A 170 -5.83 -0.22 -5.47
C ILE A 170 -6.24 0.69 -6.63
N PHE A 171 -6.87 0.17 -7.67
CA PHE A 171 -7.36 0.96 -8.78
C PHE A 171 -8.39 2.01 -8.30
N PHE A 172 -9.35 1.60 -7.48
CA PHE A 172 -10.33 2.51 -6.88
C PHE A 172 -9.66 3.63 -6.07
N THR A 173 -8.65 3.32 -5.24
CA THR A 173 -7.93 4.34 -4.45
C THR A 173 -7.10 5.28 -5.32
N HIS A 174 -6.77 4.88 -6.55
CA HIS A 174 -6.03 5.69 -7.52
C HIS A 174 -6.92 6.43 -8.54
N ARG A 175 -8.25 6.39 -8.42
CA ARG A 175 -9.17 6.99 -9.40
C ARG A 175 -8.85 8.44 -9.76
N GLU A 176 -8.45 9.27 -8.79
CA GLU A 176 -8.06 10.66 -9.05
C GLU A 176 -6.71 10.77 -9.78
N ASN A 177 -5.79 9.80 -9.55
CA ASN A 177 -4.54 9.74 -10.31
C ASN A 177 -4.82 9.31 -11.75
N VAL A 178 -5.71 8.33 -11.95
CA VAL A 178 -6.12 7.89 -13.30
C VAL A 178 -6.71 9.05 -14.07
N LYS A 179 -7.62 9.84 -13.47
CA LYS A 179 -8.15 11.05 -14.11
C LYS A 179 -7.04 12.03 -14.51
N ARG A 180 -6.07 12.28 -13.60
CA ARG A 180 -4.95 13.17 -13.90
C ARG A 180 -3.99 12.62 -14.95
N LEU A 181 -3.76 11.30 -15.00
CA LEU A 181 -2.96 10.65 -16.03
C LEU A 181 -3.63 10.80 -17.41
N ILE A 182 -4.93 10.55 -17.53
CA ILE A 182 -5.69 10.72 -18.77
C ILE A 182 -5.65 12.18 -19.25
N ASN A 183 -5.78 13.12 -18.33
CA ASN A 183 -5.78 14.55 -18.63
C ASN A 183 -4.37 15.18 -18.74
N ASN A 184 -3.29 14.37 -18.67
CA ASN A 184 -1.89 14.82 -18.67
C ASN A 184 -1.54 15.84 -17.56
N THR A 185 -2.25 15.81 -16.43
CA THR A 185 -2.06 16.71 -15.27
C THR A 185 -1.45 16.01 -14.06
N GLU A 186 -1.10 14.73 -14.16
CA GLU A 186 -0.42 14.01 -13.08
C GLU A 186 1.01 14.53 -12.91
N SER A 187 1.41 14.79 -11.67
CA SER A 187 2.74 15.30 -11.36
C SER A 187 3.80 14.20 -11.44
N LYS A 188 4.83 14.41 -12.26
CA LYS A 188 6.01 13.52 -12.26
C LYS A 188 6.74 13.62 -10.93
N THR A 189 7.18 12.46 -10.41
CA THR A 189 8.01 12.42 -9.21
C THR A 189 9.44 12.78 -9.58
N LYS A 190 9.99 13.81 -8.93
CA LYS A 190 11.39 14.18 -9.10
C LYS A 190 12.28 13.10 -8.49
N ILE A 191 13.23 12.59 -9.27
CA ILE A 191 14.33 11.74 -8.78
C ILE A 191 15.41 12.72 -8.34
N TYR A 192 15.69 12.79 -7.06
CA TYR A 192 16.78 13.60 -6.50
C TYR A 192 17.98 12.71 -6.19
#